data_793f03b7f5d62b67933541086d6c754e
#
_entry.id   793f03b7f5d62b67933541086d6c754e
#
_cell.length_a   1.000
_cell.length_b   1.000
_cell.length_c   1.000
_cell.angle_alpha   90.00
_cell.angle_beta   90.00
_cell.angle_gamma   90.00
#
_symmetry.space_group_name_H-M   'P 1'
#
loop_
_entity.id
_entity.type
_entity.pdbx_description
1 polymer ?
#
loop_
_entity_poly.entity_id
_entity_poly.type
_entity_poly.pdbx_seq_one_letter_code
_entity_poly.pdbx_strand_id
1 'polypeptide(L)'
;MHFTKVKGILSSKNGMNLFRGCTHGCIYCDSRSKCYQMNHKFEDVEVKENGISLLEESLKRKRKKCMIGLGSMTDPYIKEELKLNYTRQALEIINKYGFGVTLITKSANVLRDLDLFEEINSKSKCVIQMTLTTYDEELCKKIEPNVSTTEERVEALKILRDEGIPTVVWLTPILPFINDTEENILRILNCCKEAKVFGIICFGMGLTLRDGNREYFYSQLDKKFPKLKERYIREYGNNYVANSGNDKKLMGLFHEFCERNSIVHDNEAIFNYLNLFEGKNISKQLSFFDEV
;
A
#
# COMPACT_ATOMS: atom_id res chain seq x y z
N MET A 1 -4.66 15.28 -15.70
CA MET A 1 -3.64 15.62 -14.68
C MET A 1 -3.48 17.13 -14.63
N HIS A 2 -3.49 17.71 -13.45
CA HIS A 2 -3.28 19.14 -13.21
C HIS A 2 -2.38 19.34 -11.98
N PHE A 3 -1.79 20.53 -11.85
CA PHE A 3 -0.88 20.88 -10.77
C PHE A 3 -1.56 21.83 -9.79
N THR A 4 -1.26 21.65 -8.49
CA THR A 4 -1.78 22.53 -7.44
C THR A 4 -0.70 22.79 -6.38
N LYS A 5 -0.75 23.97 -5.77
CA LYS A 5 0.09 24.29 -4.61
C LYS A 5 -0.64 23.99 -3.32
N VAL A 6 0.05 23.31 -2.41
CA VAL A 6 -0.50 22.94 -1.10
C VAL A 6 0.23 23.66 0.04
N LYS A 7 -0.43 23.75 1.21
CA LYS A 7 0.15 24.41 2.40
C LYS A 7 1.05 23.49 3.23
N GLY A 8 0.96 22.18 3.04
CA GLY A 8 1.73 21.20 3.76
C GLY A 8 1.68 19.85 3.06
N ILE A 9 2.65 18.98 3.32
CA ILE A 9 2.76 17.67 2.69
C ILE A 9 2.65 16.52 3.68
N LEU A 10 3.18 16.67 4.89
CA LEU A 10 3.13 15.64 5.93
C LEU A 10 1.89 15.78 6.80
N SER A 11 1.21 14.69 7.05
CA SER A 11 0.16 14.59 8.07
C SER A 11 0.77 14.58 9.50
N SER A 12 -0.08 14.69 10.51
CA SER A 12 0.34 14.57 11.92
C SER A 12 1.01 13.23 12.25
N LYS A 13 0.69 12.16 11.49
CA LYS A 13 1.28 10.82 11.62
C LYS A 13 2.39 10.56 10.59
N ASN A 14 2.97 11.61 10.01
CA ASN A 14 4.07 11.54 9.03
C ASN A 14 3.73 10.82 7.72
N GLY A 15 2.46 10.63 7.44
CA GLY A 15 2.01 10.13 6.12
C GLY A 15 2.00 11.26 5.10
N MET A 16 2.32 10.95 3.84
CA MET A 16 2.19 11.89 2.73
C MET A 16 1.65 11.21 1.48
N ASN A 17 1.02 12.02 0.63
CA ASN A 17 0.68 11.66 -0.75
C ASN A 17 1.08 12.83 -1.65
N LEU A 18 1.94 12.56 -2.62
CA LEU A 18 2.41 13.54 -3.61
C LEU A 18 1.34 13.89 -4.63
N PHE A 19 0.40 12.95 -4.79
CA PHE A 19 -0.72 13.04 -5.72
C PHE A 19 -2.04 12.94 -4.98
N ARG A 20 -3.12 13.35 -5.66
CA ARG A 20 -4.51 13.14 -5.23
C ARG A 20 -5.32 12.67 -6.43
N GLY A 21 -6.11 11.61 -6.25
CA GLY A 21 -6.66 10.83 -7.35
C GLY A 21 -5.68 9.74 -7.80
N CYS A 22 -6.12 8.83 -8.66
CA CYS A 22 -5.32 7.66 -9.07
C CYS A 22 -5.82 7.10 -10.39
N THR A 23 -4.89 6.72 -11.27
CA THR A 23 -5.18 6.13 -12.59
C THR A 23 -5.16 4.61 -12.61
N HIS A 24 -4.91 3.94 -11.49
CA HIS A 24 -4.95 2.49 -11.38
C HIS A 24 -6.32 1.86 -11.69
N GLY A 25 -7.40 2.60 -11.42
CA GLY A 25 -8.75 2.20 -11.81
C GLY A 25 -9.35 1.05 -11.01
N CYS A 26 -8.80 0.71 -9.83
CA CYS A 26 -9.35 -0.31 -8.95
C CYS A 26 -10.84 -0.06 -8.71
N ILE A 27 -11.68 -1.08 -8.99
CA ILE A 27 -13.14 -0.93 -8.94
C ILE A 27 -13.67 -0.70 -7.52
N TYR A 28 -12.94 -1.11 -6.52
CA TYR A 28 -13.28 -1.09 -5.10
C TYR A 28 -12.64 0.07 -4.31
N CYS A 29 -11.94 1.00 -4.98
CA CYS A 29 -11.07 1.98 -4.32
C CYS A 29 -11.84 2.89 -3.36
N ASP A 30 -11.54 2.78 -2.05
CA ASP A 30 -12.15 3.60 -1.01
C ASP A 30 -11.78 5.08 -1.12
N SER A 31 -10.62 5.42 -1.70
CA SER A 31 -10.20 6.82 -1.90
C SER A 31 -11.13 7.64 -2.80
N ARG A 32 -12.08 6.98 -3.49
CA ARG A 32 -13.16 7.63 -4.26
C ARG A 32 -14.31 8.13 -3.39
N SER A 33 -14.30 7.80 -2.11
CA SER A 33 -15.39 8.17 -1.19
C SER A 33 -15.51 9.69 -1.05
N LYS A 34 -16.74 10.18 -1.01
CA LYS A 34 -17.05 11.62 -0.86
C LYS A 34 -16.49 12.23 0.43
N CYS A 35 -16.27 11.42 1.47
CA CYS A 35 -15.66 11.89 2.72
C CYS A 35 -14.27 12.49 2.54
N TYR A 36 -13.57 12.16 1.46
CA TYR A 36 -12.27 12.74 1.12
C TYR A 36 -12.37 14.07 0.36
N GLN A 37 -13.60 14.56 0.10
CA GLN A 37 -13.87 15.89 -0.45
C GLN A 37 -13.10 16.22 -1.73
N MET A 38 -13.01 15.25 -2.65
CA MET A 38 -12.39 15.47 -3.95
C MET A 38 -13.34 16.30 -4.83
N ASN A 39 -12.86 17.41 -5.36
CA ASN A 39 -13.61 18.35 -6.18
C ASN A 39 -13.38 18.21 -7.70
N HIS A 40 -12.62 17.19 -8.10
CA HIS A 40 -12.33 16.87 -9.49
C HIS A 40 -12.55 15.37 -9.76
N LYS A 41 -12.50 14.94 -11.00
CA LYS A 41 -12.61 13.52 -11.35
C LYS A 41 -11.43 12.75 -10.75
N PHE A 42 -11.70 11.57 -10.21
CA PHE A 42 -10.69 10.77 -9.51
C PHE A 42 -9.50 10.40 -10.40
N GLU A 43 -9.73 10.20 -11.70
CA GLU A 43 -8.72 9.90 -12.70
C GLU A 43 -7.97 11.14 -13.21
N ASP A 44 -8.45 12.34 -12.93
CA ASP A 44 -7.73 13.59 -13.19
C ASP A 44 -6.79 13.89 -12.01
N VAL A 45 -5.63 13.23 -12.04
CA VAL A 45 -4.67 13.28 -10.94
C VAL A 45 -4.20 14.70 -10.66
N GLU A 46 -4.41 15.16 -9.44
CA GLU A 46 -3.86 16.41 -8.90
C GLU A 46 -2.42 16.15 -8.44
N VAL A 47 -1.46 16.88 -8.97
CA VAL A 47 -0.04 16.82 -8.60
C VAL A 47 0.26 17.98 -7.65
N LYS A 48 0.80 17.70 -6.48
CA LYS A 48 1.22 18.72 -5.51
C LYS A 48 2.56 19.34 -5.94
N GLU A 49 2.49 20.37 -6.78
CA GLU A 49 3.63 21.01 -7.43
C GLU A 49 4.79 21.35 -6.48
N ASN A 50 4.46 21.89 -5.32
CA ASN A 50 5.42 22.25 -4.28
C ASN A 50 5.64 21.17 -3.21
N GLY A 51 5.17 19.93 -3.45
CA GLY A 51 5.22 18.84 -2.47
C GLY A 51 6.64 18.47 -2.06
N ILE A 52 7.55 18.43 -3.03
CA ILE A 52 8.96 18.07 -2.80
C ILE A 52 9.69 19.12 -1.94
N SER A 53 9.54 20.41 -2.24
CA SER A 53 10.14 21.48 -1.44
C SER A 53 9.56 21.52 -0.02
N LEU A 54 8.25 21.33 0.15
CA LEU A 54 7.61 21.25 1.45
C LEU A 54 8.07 20.03 2.26
N LEU A 55 8.34 18.90 1.60
CA LEU A 55 8.91 17.72 2.26
C LEU A 55 10.30 18.05 2.80
N GLU A 56 11.19 18.59 1.96
CA GLU A 56 12.55 18.94 2.37
C GLU A 56 12.56 19.92 3.55
N GLU A 57 11.78 20.99 3.49
CA GLU A 57 11.64 21.94 4.59
C GLU A 57 11.12 21.29 5.88
N SER A 58 10.14 20.40 5.75
CA SER A 58 9.54 19.69 6.89
C SER A 58 10.55 18.76 7.56
N LEU A 59 11.30 17.98 6.78
CA LEU A 59 12.28 17.05 7.32
C LEU A 59 13.51 17.76 7.91
N LYS A 60 13.94 18.87 7.31
CA LYS A 60 15.01 19.72 7.84
C LYS A 60 14.69 20.29 9.24
N ARG A 61 13.43 20.64 9.49
CA ARG A 61 12.96 21.20 10.79
C ARG A 61 12.68 20.13 11.85
N LYS A 62 12.50 18.84 11.45
CA LYS A 62 12.14 17.77 12.38
C LYS A 62 13.31 17.39 13.27
N ARG A 63 13.13 17.51 14.60
CA ARG A 63 14.14 17.18 15.62
C ARG A 63 14.30 15.67 15.83
N LYS A 64 13.20 14.90 15.70
CA LYS A 64 13.22 13.43 15.88
C LYS A 64 13.01 12.75 14.55
N LYS A 65 13.86 11.76 14.24
CA LYS A 65 13.67 10.90 13.07
C LYS A 65 12.46 10.00 13.28
N CYS A 66 11.80 9.66 12.20
CA CYS A 66 10.60 8.84 12.20
C CYS A 66 10.46 8.12 10.85
N MET A 67 9.48 7.22 10.78
CA MET A 67 9.06 6.64 9.50
C MET A 67 8.20 7.66 8.74
N ILE A 68 8.44 7.80 7.43
CA ILE A 68 7.60 8.58 6.52
C ILE A 68 6.77 7.60 5.70
N GLY A 69 5.44 7.75 5.77
CA GLY A 69 4.50 6.85 5.08
C GLY A 69 4.05 7.40 3.74
N LEU A 70 4.13 6.61 2.66
CA LEU A 70 3.67 6.97 1.32
C LEU A 70 2.58 6.00 0.83
N GLY A 71 1.66 6.51 0.02
CA GLY A 71 0.75 5.66 -0.76
C GLY A 71 -0.60 5.37 -0.13
N SER A 72 -0.95 5.94 1.03
CA SER A 72 -2.21 5.62 1.72
C SER A 72 -3.48 6.04 0.96
N MET A 73 -3.43 7.06 0.11
CA MET A 73 -4.58 7.57 -0.65
C MET A 73 -4.40 7.46 -2.16
N THR A 74 -3.18 7.64 -2.63
CA THR A 74 -2.81 7.52 -4.04
C THR A 74 -1.56 6.66 -4.13
N ASP A 75 -1.57 5.70 -5.02
CA ASP A 75 -0.38 4.87 -5.25
C ASP A 75 0.81 5.74 -5.69
N PRO A 76 1.98 5.60 -5.06
CA PRO A 76 3.16 6.40 -5.39
C PRO A 76 3.79 6.04 -6.75
N TYR A 77 3.35 4.95 -7.40
CA TYR A 77 3.84 4.49 -8.70
C TYR A 77 2.73 4.44 -9.76
N ILE A 78 1.82 5.43 -9.74
CA ILE A 78 0.85 5.64 -10.81
C ILE A 78 1.57 5.99 -12.13
N LYS A 79 0.85 5.86 -13.25
CA LYS A 79 1.38 6.14 -14.59
C LYS A 79 2.03 7.53 -14.72
N GLU A 80 1.46 8.52 -14.09
CA GLU A 80 1.93 9.91 -14.10
C GLU A 80 3.30 10.05 -13.41
N GLU A 81 3.50 9.29 -12.34
CA GLU A 81 4.76 9.28 -11.57
C GLU A 81 5.96 8.84 -12.42
N LEU A 82 5.77 7.89 -13.34
CA LEU A 82 6.86 7.41 -14.21
C LEU A 82 7.48 8.54 -15.06
N LYS A 83 6.75 9.64 -15.26
CA LYS A 83 7.23 10.82 -15.99
C LYS A 83 7.74 11.93 -15.07
N LEU A 84 7.13 12.05 -13.87
CA LEU A 84 7.37 13.14 -12.95
C LEU A 84 8.54 12.87 -11.99
N ASN A 85 8.80 11.60 -11.67
CA ASN A 85 9.81 11.18 -10.71
C ASN A 85 9.69 11.85 -9.31
N TYR A 86 8.48 12.21 -8.89
CA TYR A 86 8.26 12.86 -7.60
C TYR A 86 8.47 11.89 -6.44
N THR A 87 8.10 10.63 -6.60
CA THR A 87 8.35 9.61 -5.57
C THR A 87 9.84 9.40 -5.38
N ARG A 88 10.63 9.29 -6.47
CA ARG A 88 12.09 9.19 -6.37
C ARG A 88 12.72 10.40 -5.69
N GLN A 89 12.34 11.61 -6.09
CA GLN A 89 12.80 12.84 -5.45
C GLN A 89 12.47 12.88 -3.95
N ALA A 90 11.28 12.42 -3.57
CA ALA A 90 10.90 12.34 -2.16
C ALA A 90 11.75 11.31 -1.40
N LEU A 91 12.04 10.15 -1.98
CA LEU A 91 12.93 9.14 -1.40
C LEU A 91 14.36 9.66 -1.24
N GLU A 92 14.90 10.39 -2.22
CA GLU A 92 16.21 11.06 -2.13
C GLU A 92 16.28 12.02 -0.94
N ILE A 93 15.23 12.81 -0.72
CA ILE A 93 15.13 13.73 0.43
C ILE A 93 15.04 12.96 1.74
N ILE A 94 14.21 11.91 1.80
CA ILE A 94 14.09 11.04 2.98
C ILE A 94 15.45 10.43 3.35
N ASN A 95 16.16 9.90 2.36
CA ASN A 95 17.50 9.34 2.49
C ASN A 95 18.52 10.39 2.95
N LYS A 96 18.56 11.56 2.29
CA LYS A 96 19.45 12.70 2.62
C LYS A 96 19.34 13.11 4.09
N TYR A 97 18.12 13.15 4.62
CA TYR A 97 17.90 13.57 6.00
C TYR A 97 17.84 12.39 7.00
N GLY A 98 18.10 11.15 6.59
CA GLY A 98 18.21 9.96 7.45
C GLY A 98 16.90 9.60 8.14
N PHE A 99 15.76 9.75 7.46
CA PHE A 99 14.46 9.26 7.91
C PHE A 99 14.23 7.84 7.39
N GLY A 100 13.35 7.09 8.07
CA GLY A 100 12.87 5.81 7.55
C GLY A 100 11.70 6.01 6.58
N VAL A 101 11.42 4.99 5.78
CA VAL A 101 10.30 5.01 4.85
C VAL A 101 9.44 3.76 4.95
N THR A 102 8.14 3.93 4.86
CA THR A 102 7.19 2.86 4.58
C THR A 102 6.29 3.28 3.43
N LEU A 103 6.15 2.42 2.43
CA LEU A 103 5.49 2.77 1.18
C LEU A 103 4.55 1.65 0.76
N ILE A 104 3.28 1.97 0.46
CA ILE A 104 2.29 1.02 -0.05
C ILE A 104 2.02 1.24 -1.53
N THR A 105 2.01 0.13 -2.30
CA THR A 105 1.77 0.17 -3.75
C THR A 105 1.09 -1.09 -4.26
N LYS A 106 0.57 -1.03 -5.49
CA LYS A 106 0.11 -2.15 -6.33
C LYS A 106 0.96 -2.27 -7.61
N SER A 107 2.12 -1.61 -7.64
CA SER A 107 2.95 -1.53 -8.83
C SER A 107 4.32 -2.18 -8.62
N ALA A 108 4.70 -3.09 -9.51
CA ALA A 108 6.07 -3.63 -9.57
C ALA A 108 7.11 -2.56 -9.98
N ASN A 109 6.66 -1.41 -10.49
CA ASN A 109 7.55 -0.27 -10.76
C ASN A 109 8.23 0.30 -9.48
N VAL A 110 7.82 -0.16 -8.30
CA VAL A 110 8.53 0.11 -7.04
C VAL A 110 10.02 -0.25 -7.12
N LEU A 111 10.37 -1.28 -7.89
CA LEU A 111 11.75 -1.72 -8.10
C LEU A 111 12.62 -0.69 -8.84
N ARG A 112 12.04 0.32 -9.50
CA ARG A 112 12.79 1.46 -10.08
C ARG A 112 13.66 2.16 -9.05
N ASP A 113 13.20 2.22 -7.81
CA ASP A 113 13.84 2.96 -6.73
C ASP A 113 14.51 2.03 -5.69
N LEU A 114 14.84 0.80 -6.10
CA LEU A 114 15.45 -0.23 -5.25
C LEU A 114 16.77 0.27 -4.61
N ASP A 115 17.61 0.95 -5.38
CA ASP A 115 18.85 1.58 -4.91
C ASP A 115 18.63 2.51 -3.71
N LEU A 116 17.58 3.35 -3.76
CA LEU A 116 17.24 4.24 -2.65
C LEU A 116 16.66 3.48 -1.45
N PHE A 117 15.92 2.41 -1.68
CA PHE A 117 15.40 1.58 -0.58
C PHE A 117 16.54 0.88 0.16
N GLU A 118 17.54 0.35 -0.56
CA GLU A 118 18.75 -0.24 0.04
C GLU A 118 19.52 0.81 0.86
N GLU A 119 19.75 2.00 0.29
CA GLU A 119 20.44 3.07 1.00
C GLU A 119 19.69 3.52 2.27
N ILE A 120 18.36 3.72 2.19
CA ILE A 120 17.55 4.07 3.34
C ILE A 120 17.59 2.93 4.38
N ASN A 121 17.46 1.68 3.92
CA ASN A 121 17.46 0.53 4.81
C ASN A 121 18.81 0.30 5.48
N SER A 122 19.92 0.68 4.85
CA SER A 122 21.26 0.62 5.46
C SER A 122 21.46 1.63 6.60
N LYS A 123 20.83 2.80 6.51
CA LYS A 123 20.94 3.92 7.48
C LYS A 123 19.88 3.92 8.55
N SER A 124 18.69 3.49 8.17
CA SER A 124 17.51 3.46 9.02
C SER A 124 16.64 2.25 8.69
N LYS A 125 15.36 2.46 8.44
CA LYS A 125 14.41 1.39 8.12
C LYS A 125 13.64 1.71 6.86
N CYS A 126 13.58 0.73 5.96
CA CYS A 126 12.70 0.76 4.79
C CYS A 126 11.76 -0.44 4.85
N VAL A 127 10.46 -0.23 4.66
CA VAL A 127 9.46 -1.32 4.57
C VAL A 127 8.55 -1.06 3.39
N ILE A 128 8.52 -2.01 2.45
CA ILE A 128 7.63 -1.92 1.29
C ILE A 128 6.37 -2.74 1.56
N GLN A 129 5.23 -2.13 1.30
CA GLN A 129 3.93 -2.75 1.46
C GLN A 129 3.30 -2.98 0.09
N MET A 130 2.82 -4.19 -0.16
CA MET A 130 2.21 -4.58 -1.44
C MET A 130 0.79 -5.09 -1.21
N THR A 131 -0.17 -4.61 -1.99
CA THR A 131 -1.54 -5.16 -1.94
C THR A 131 -1.65 -6.35 -2.88
N LEU A 132 -2.17 -7.46 -2.37
CA LEU A 132 -2.54 -8.65 -3.15
C LEU A 132 -3.98 -9.03 -2.81
N THR A 133 -4.87 -9.04 -3.79
CA THR A 133 -6.31 -9.31 -3.60
C THR A 133 -6.78 -10.55 -4.34
N THR A 134 -6.16 -10.89 -5.45
CA THR A 134 -6.47 -12.08 -6.23
C THR A 134 -5.22 -12.67 -6.85
N TYR A 135 -5.18 -14.01 -6.92
CA TYR A 135 -4.11 -14.73 -7.63
C TYR A 135 -4.42 -14.86 -9.13
N ASP A 136 -5.69 -14.88 -9.49
CA ASP A 136 -6.12 -14.99 -10.89
C ASP A 136 -5.84 -13.69 -11.65
N GLU A 137 -5.02 -13.79 -12.70
CA GLU A 137 -4.56 -12.63 -13.48
C GLU A 137 -5.67 -11.98 -14.28
N GLU A 138 -6.57 -12.76 -14.87
CA GLU A 138 -7.70 -12.23 -15.64
C GLU A 138 -8.69 -11.51 -14.72
N LEU A 139 -8.88 -12.03 -13.52
CA LEU A 139 -9.66 -11.35 -12.50
C LEU A 139 -8.93 -10.10 -12.00
N CYS A 140 -7.61 -10.16 -11.81
CA CYS A 140 -6.80 -9.01 -11.46
C CYS A 140 -7.01 -7.87 -12.46
N LYS A 141 -6.87 -8.11 -13.75
CA LYS A 141 -7.11 -7.13 -14.81
C LYS A 141 -8.55 -6.58 -14.81
N LYS A 142 -9.52 -7.37 -14.37
CA LYS A 142 -10.91 -6.91 -14.24
C LYS A 142 -11.12 -5.98 -13.05
N ILE A 143 -10.57 -6.31 -11.88
CA ILE A 143 -10.81 -5.54 -10.65
C ILE A 143 -9.78 -4.43 -10.41
N GLU A 144 -8.58 -4.57 -10.97
CA GLU A 144 -7.44 -3.65 -10.86
C GLU A 144 -6.79 -3.39 -12.24
N PRO A 145 -7.46 -2.72 -13.18
CA PRO A 145 -7.13 -2.77 -14.62
C PRO A 145 -5.78 -2.16 -15.02
N ASN A 146 -5.23 -1.23 -14.23
CA ASN A 146 -4.00 -0.51 -14.58
C ASN A 146 -2.91 -0.64 -13.50
N VAL A 147 -2.89 -1.76 -12.80
CA VAL A 147 -1.80 -2.11 -11.87
C VAL A 147 -0.93 -3.21 -12.45
N SER A 148 0.18 -3.49 -11.84
CA SER A 148 0.96 -4.71 -12.15
C SER A 148 0.16 -5.96 -11.83
N THR A 149 0.38 -7.03 -12.58
CA THR A 149 -0.26 -8.33 -12.31
C THR A 149 0.13 -8.86 -10.93
N THR A 150 -0.61 -9.84 -10.43
CA THR A 150 -0.25 -10.44 -9.14
C THR A 150 1.11 -11.13 -9.22
N GLU A 151 1.41 -11.79 -10.33
CA GLU A 151 2.73 -12.41 -10.57
C GLU A 151 3.86 -11.38 -10.52
N GLU A 152 3.74 -10.25 -11.23
CA GLU A 152 4.73 -9.17 -11.21
C GLU A 152 4.91 -8.59 -9.79
N ARG A 153 3.83 -8.45 -9.02
CA ARG A 153 3.89 -7.97 -7.64
C ARG A 153 4.58 -8.97 -6.72
N VAL A 154 4.32 -10.26 -6.89
CA VAL A 154 4.98 -11.34 -6.12
C VAL A 154 6.46 -11.41 -6.46
N GLU A 155 6.82 -11.26 -7.72
CA GLU A 155 8.23 -11.22 -8.12
C GLU A 155 8.95 -10.00 -7.51
N ALA A 156 8.29 -8.84 -7.50
CA ALA A 156 8.83 -7.66 -6.81
C ALA A 156 9.04 -7.89 -5.31
N LEU A 157 8.12 -8.60 -4.63
CA LEU A 157 8.32 -8.99 -3.22
C LEU A 157 9.51 -9.91 -3.03
N LYS A 158 9.76 -10.85 -3.96
CA LYS A 158 10.93 -11.76 -3.90
C LYS A 158 12.24 -11.00 -4.09
N ILE A 159 12.29 -10.08 -5.04
CA ILE A 159 13.47 -9.22 -5.27
C ILE A 159 13.76 -8.38 -4.03
N LEU A 160 12.74 -7.70 -3.47
CA LEU A 160 12.89 -6.92 -2.24
C LEU A 160 13.40 -7.76 -1.06
N ARG A 161 12.91 -8.99 -0.91
CA ARG A 161 13.42 -9.96 0.08
C ARG A 161 14.90 -10.24 -0.12
N ASP A 162 15.32 -10.50 -1.36
CA ASP A 162 16.71 -10.89 -1.68
C ASP A 162 17.69 -9.73 -1.41
N GLU A 163 17.21 -8.47 -1.53
CA GLU A 163 17.95 -7.28 -1.13
C GLU A 163 17.76 -6.91 0.38
N GLY A 164 17.19 -7.81 1.16
CA GLY A 164 17.04 -7.64 2.61
C GLY A 164 16.07 -6.52 3.04
N ILE A 165 15.16 -6.11 2.15
CA ILE A 165 14.13 -5.10 2.43
C ILE A 165 12.88 -5.81 2.95
N PRO A 166 12.47 -5.55 4.20
CA PRO A 166 11.26 -6.13 4.76
C PRO A 166 10.02 -5.72 3.97
N THR A 167 9.11 -6.67 3.80
CA THR A 167 7.86 -6.44 3.08
C THR A 167 6.64 -6.81 3.92
N VAL A 168 5.52 -6.12 3.70
CA VAL A 168 4.22 -6.41 4.29
C VAL A 168 3.19 -6.52 3.16
N VAL A 169 2.33 -7.52 3.23
CA VAL A 169 1.24 -7.68 2.25
C VAL A 169 -0.08 -7.21 2.84
N TRP A 170 -0.87 -6.47 2.05
CA TRP A 170 -2.26 -6.14 2.34
C TRP A 170 -3.16 -7.12 1.60
N LEU A 171 -3.73 -8.09 2.32
CA LEU A 171 -4.74 -9.04 1.84
C LEU A 171 -6.13 -8.40 1.98
N THR A 172 -6.33 -7.27 1.33
CA THR A 172 -7.59 -6.49 1.43
C THR A 172 -7.73 -5.51 0.25
N PRO A 173 -8.96 -5.28 -0.26
CA PRO A 173 -10.20 -5.97 0.11
C PRO A 173 -10.34 -7.34 -0.56
N ILE A 174 -11.07 -8.24 0.08
CA ILE A 174 -11.57 -9.47 -0.54
C ILE A 174 -13.04 -9.24 -0.88
N LEU A 175 -13.35 -9.32 -2.17
CA LEU A 175 -14.65 -8.95 -2.71
C LEU A 175 -15.61 -10.14 -2.62
N PRO A 176 -16.70 -10.05 -1.85
CA PRO A 176 -17.71 -11.12 -1.79
C PRO A 176 -18.20 -11.54 -3.17
N PHE A 177 -18.37 -12.84 -3.37
CA PHE A 177 -18.82 -13.47 -4.63
C PHE A 177 -17.86 -13.33 -5.83
N ILE A 178 -16.68 -12.70 -5.65
CA ILE A 178 -15.71 -12.45 -6.73
C ILE A 178 -14.40 -13.22 -6.47
N ASN A 179 -13.72 -12.91 -5.37
CA ASN A 179 -12.43 -13.51 -5.03
C ASN A 179 -12.37 -14.08 -3.59
N ASP A 180 -13.53 -14.20 -2.92
CA ASP A 180 -13.69 -14.73 -1.59
C ASP A 180 -13.75 -16.28 -1.58
N THR A 181 -12.75 -16.92 -2.18
CA THR A 181 -12.59 -18.37 -2.28
C THR A 181 -11.37 -18.85 -1.50
N GLU A 182 -11.44 -20.09 -0.96
CA GLU A 182 -10.31 -20.71 -0.27
C GLU A 182 -9.09 -20.82 -1.19
N GLU A 183 -9.31 -21.19 -2.45
CA GLU A 183 -8.24 -21.31 -3.43
C GLU A 183 -7.49 -19.99 -3.61
N ASN A 184 -8.22 -18.86 -3.80
CA ASN A 184 -7.60 -17.55 -3.94
C ASN A 184 -6.77 -17.19 -2.71
N ILE A 185 -7.34 -17.34 -1.52
CA ILE A 185 -6.66 -17.00 -0.26
C ILE A 185 -5.41 -17.86 -0.09
N LEU A 186 -5.50 -19.19 -0.25
CA LEU A 186 -4.35 -20.08 -0.09
C LEU A 186 -3.24 -19.80 -1.10
N ARG A 187 -3.57 -19.51 -2.36
CA ARG A 187 -2.56 -19.17 -3.38
C ARG A 187 -1.82 -17.89 -3.02
N ILE A 188 -2.53 -16.83 -2.60
CA ILE A 188 -1.89 -15.57 -2.15
C ILE A 188 -1.01 -15.82 -0.92
N LEU A 189 -1.50 -16.57 0.07
CA LEU A 189 -0.74 -16.89 1.27
C LEU A 189 0.54 -17.69 0.97
N ASN A 190 0.49 -18.62 0.03
CA ASN A 190 1.69 -19.33 -0.43
C ASN A 190 2.71 -18.41 -1.10
N CYS A 191 2.25 -17.46 -1.93
CA CYS A 191 3.12 -16.41 -2.48
C CYS A 191 3.79 -15.58 -1.38
N CYS A 192 3.03 -15.18 -0.34
CA CYS A 192 3.57 -14.45 0.80
C CYS A 192 4.63 -15.25 1.57
N LYS A 193 4.39 -16.55 1.77
CA LYS A 193 5.35 -17.46 2.39
C LYS A 193 6.63 -17.57 1.56
N GLU A 194 6.53 -17.79 0.24
CA GLU A 194 7.69 -17.88 -0.67
C GLU A 194 8.49 -16.57 -0.68
N ALA A 195 7.81 -15.42 -0.69
CA ALA A 195 8.44 -14.12 -0.61
C ALA A 195 8.97 -13.79 0.80
N LYS A 196 8.74 -14.64 1.82
CA LYS A 196 9.14 -14.44 3.22
C LYS A 196 8.73 -13.06 3.74
N VAL A 197 7.49 -12.65 3.47
CA VAL A 197 6.99 -11.36 3.95
C VAL A 197 7.01 -11.29 5.48
N PHE A 198 7.30 -10.12 6.05
CA PHE A 198 7.27 -9.90 7.49
C PHE A 198 5.88 -10.16 8.08
N GLY A 199 4.84 -9.68 7.40
CA GLY A 199 3.48 -9.84 7.88
C GLY A 199 2.44 -9.59 6.82
N ILE A 200 1.20 -9.97 7.16
CA ILE A 200 0.04 -9.81 6.28
C ILE A 200 -1.07 -9.08 7.05
N ILE A 201 -1.46 -7.90 6.54
CA ILE A 201 -2.59 -7.11 7.05
C ILE A 201 -3.88 -7.62 6.42
N CYS A 202 -4.82 -8.03 7.25
CA CYS A 202 -6.17 -8.41 6.85
C CYS A 202 -7.18 -7.91 7.88
N PHE A 203 -8.25 -7.23 7.43
CA PHE A 203 -9.32 -6.70 8.30
C PHE A 203 -10.61 -7.51 8.22
N GLY A 204 -10.54 -8.70 7.64
CA GLY A 204 -11.69 -9.53 7.30
C GLY A 204 -11.87 -9.67 5.79
N MET A 205 -12.68 -10.63 5.40
CA MET A 205 -12.95 -10.95 3.99
C MET A 205 -14.16 -10.14 3.52
N GLY A 206 -13.91 -8.89 3.12
CA GLY A 206 -14.95 -7.96 2.71
C GLY A 206 -14.39 -6.66 2.15
N LEU A 207 -15.29 -5.71 1.88
CA LEU A 207 -14.94 -4.36 1.47
C LEU A 207 -15.82 -3.33 2.15
N THR A 208 -15.34 -2.07 2.22
CA THR A 208 -16.16 -0.93 2.65
C THR A 208 -16.86 -0.29 1.47
N LEU A 209 -18.13 0.05 1.66
CA LEU A 209 -18.99 0.69 0.66
C LEU A 209 -19.49 2.04 1.21
N ARG A 210 -18.64 3.05 1.11
CA ARG A 210 -18.97 4.43 1.46
C ARG A 210 -19.71 5.14 0.33
N ASP A 211 -20.33 6.25 0.64
CA ASP A 211 -20.89 7.17 -0.37
C ASP A 211 -19.78 7.63 -1.34
N GLY A 212 -20.05 7.56 -2.63
CA GLY A 212 -19.10 7.83 -3.70
C GLY A 212 -18.40 6.57 -4.22
N ASN A 213 -17.75 5.78 -3.35
CA ASN A 213 -17.12 4.55 -3.82
C ASN A 213 -18.14 3.45 -4.11
N ARG A 214 -19.25 3.38 -3.37
CA ARG A 214 -20.34 2.43 -3.61
C ARG A 214 -20.93 2.58 -5.00
N GLU A 215 -21.30 3.79 -5.39
CA GLU A 215 -21.88 4.10 -6.71
C GLU A 215 -20.91 3.72 -7.81
N TYR A 216 -19.63 4.03 -7.63
CA TYR A 216 -18.59 3.65 -8.58
C TYR A 216 -18.45 2.13 -8.66
N PHE A 217 -18.32 1.45 -7.53
CA PHE A 217 -18.21 0.00 -7.48
C PHE A 217 -19.39 -0.68 -8.17
N TYR A 218 -20.63 -0.27 -7.86
CA TYR A 218 -21.82 -0.82 -8.49
C TYR A 218 -21.87 -0.56 -9.99
N SER A 219 -21.42 0.60 -10.46
CA SER A 219 -21.31 0.88 -11.89
C SER A 219 -20.28 -0.01 -12.59
N GLN A 220 -19.21 -0.41 -11.88
CA GLN A 220 -18.23 -1.36 -12.40
C GLN A 220 -18.73 -2.80 -12.37
N LEU A 221 -19.53 -3.18 -11.37
CA LEU A 221 -20.18 -4.50 -11.35
C LEU A 221 -21.11 -4.67 -12.57
N ASP A 222 -21.94 -3.68 -12.89
CA ASP A 222 -22.81 -3.71 -14.08
C ASP A 222 -22.04 -4.00 -15.36
N LYS A 223 -20.84 -3.42 -15.50
CA LYS A 223 -20.01 -3.53 -16.70
C LYS A 223 -19.23 -4.84 -16.78
N LYS A 224 -18.73 -5.33 -15.65
CA LYS A 224 -17.72 -6.39 -15.61
C LYS A 224 -18.23 -7.71 -15.03
N PHE A 225 -19.30 -7.67 -14.25
CA PHE A 225 -19.87 -8.82 -13.53
C PHE A 225 -21.41 -8.78 -13.62
N PRO A 226 -21.99 -9.12 -14.77
CA PRO A 226 -23.45 -9.05 -14.98
C PRO A 226 -24.24 -9.75 -13.88
N LYS A 227 -25.33 -9.12 -13.40
CA LYS A 227 -26.23 -9.60 -12.35
C LYS A 227 -25.63 -9.60 -10.92
N LEU A 228 -24.36 -9.24 -10.74
CA LEU A 228 -23.74 -9.25 -9.41
C LEU A 228 -24.13 -8.03 -8.57
N LYS A 229 -24.39 -6.89 -9.20
CA LYS A 229 -24.85 -5.68 -8.52
C LYS A 229 -26.16 -5.91 -7.77
N GLU A 230 -27.15 -6.55 -8.41
CA GLU A 230 -28.45 -6.85 -7.79
C GLU A 230 -28.27 -7.77 -6.56
N ARG A 231 -27.30 -8.71 -6.64
CA ARG A 231 -26.96 -9.57 -5.52
C ARG A 231 -26.36 -8.76 -4.38
N TYR A 232 -25.44 -7.83 -4.65
CA TYR A 232 -24.87 -6.95 -3.64
C TYR A 232 -25.94 -6.06 -2.97
N ILE A 233 -26.85 -5.47 -3.76
CA ILE A 233 -27.93 -4.65 -3.24
C ILE A 233 -28.86 -5.46 -2.34
N ARG A 234 -29.22 -6.68 -2.73
CA ARG A 234 -30.09 -7.57 -1.93
C ARG A 234 -29.42 -8.02 -0.63
N GLU A 235 -28.13 -8.35 -0.68
CA GLU A 235 -27.39 -8.90 0.47
C GLU A 235 -26.97 -7.82 1.46
N TYR A 236 -26.48 -6.69 0.97
CA TYR A 236 -25.84 -5.67 1.79
C TYR A 236 -26.63 -4.37 1.91
N GLY A 237 -27.57 -4.09 1.02
CA GLY A 237 -28.37 -2.87 1.03
C GLY A 237 -27.50 -1.62 1.13
N ASN A 238 -27.72 -0.83 2.20
CA ASN A 238 -26.94 0.38 2.49
C ASN A 238 -25.85 0.18 3.55
N ASN A 239 -25.51 -1.06 3.90
CA ASN A 239 -24.49 -1.35 4.89
C ASN A 239 -23.15 -0.73 4.49
N TYR A 240 -22.44 -0.20 5.48
CA TYR A 240 -21.10 0.37 5.30
C TYR A 240 -20.06 -0.71 4.93
N VAL A 241 -20.22 -1.92 5.46
CA VAL A 241 -19.32 -3.06 5.22
C VAL A 241 -20.09 -4.15 4.50
N ALA A 242 -19.49 -4.71 3.46
CA ALA A 242 -19.95 -5.89 2.75
C ALA A 242 -18.97 -7.05 3.03
N ASN A 243 -19.27 -7.87 4.04
CA ASN A 243 -18.47 -9.03 4.39
C ASN A 243 -18.88 -10.24 3.57
N SER A 244 -17.91 -11.10 3.23
CA SER A 244 -18.17 -12.40 2.63
C SER A 244 -19.01 -13.28 3.56
N GLY A 245 -19.95 -14.04 2.98
CA GLY A 245 -20.62 -15.11 3.72
C GLY A 245 -19.67 -16.21 4.24
N ASN A 246 -18.48 -16.29 3.67
CA ASN A 246 -17.42 -17.21 4.06
C ASN A 246 -16.38 -16.57 5.01
N ASP A 247 -16.59 -15.34 5.47
CA ASP A 247 -15.59 -14.58 6.24
C ASP A 247 -14.97 -15.38 7.39
N LYS A 248 -15.81 -15.97 8.25
CA LYS A 248 -15.35 -16.77 9.40
C LYS A 248 -14.44 -17.93 8.98
N LYS A 249 -14.81 -18.64 7.91
CA LYS A 249 -14.05 -19.79 7.40
C LYS A 249 -12.72 -19.35 6.82
N LEU A 250 -12.74 -18.32 5.98
CA LEU A 250 -11.55 -17.80 5.31
C LEU A 250 -10.59 -17.11 6.28
N MET A 251 -11.10 -16.41 7.29
CA MET A 251 -10.29 -15.86 8.37
C MET A 251 -9.65 -16.96 9.22
N GLY A 252 -10.37 -18.04 9.52
CA GLY A 252 -9.81 -19.21 10.21
C GLY A 252 -8.63 -19.80 9.44
N LEU A 253 -8.80 -20.02 8.13
CA LEU A 253 -7.76 -20.49 7.23
C LEU A 253 -6.54 -19.53 7.17
N PHE A 254 -6.80 -18.22 7.11
CA PHE A 254 -5.77 -17.19 7.13
C PHE A 254 -4.94 -17.25 8.42
N HIS A 255 -5.58 -17.27 9.60
CA HIS A 255 -4.89 -17.33 10.88
C HIS A 255 -4.07 -18.61 11.02
N GLU A 256 -4.68 -19.78 10.75
CA GLU A 256 -3.99 -21.07 10.82
C GLU A 256 -2.77 -21.13 9.89
N PHE A 257 -2.88 -20.62 8.67
CA PHE A 257 -1.76 -20.58 7.74
C PHE A 257 -0.62 -19.68 8.23
N CYS A 258 -0.95 -18.47 8.71
CA CYS A 258 0.03 -17.52 9.20
C CYS A 258 0.76 -18.05 10.44
N GLU A 259 0.05 -18.65 11.40
CA GLU A 259 0.63 -19.27 12.60
C GLU A 259 1.60 -20.39 12.22
N ARG A 260 1.19 -21.33 11.37
CA ARG A 260 2.04 -22.45 10.91
C ARG A 260 3.30 -22.01 10.19
N ASN A 261 3.29 -20.85 9.54
CA ASN A 261 4.41 -20.34 8.75
C ASN A 261 5.15 -19.18 9.40
N SER A 262 4.85 -18.86 10.68
CA SER A 262 5.47 -17.78 11.44
C SER A 262 5.39 -16.41 10.75
N ILE A 263 4.26 -16.13 10.06
CA ILE A 263 3.99 -14.86 9.42
C ILE A 263 3.20 -13.99 10.41
N VAL A 264 3.67 -12.77 10.68
CA VAL A 264 2.96 -11.84 11.56
C VAL A 264 1.63 -11.46 10.92
N HIS A 265 0.52 -11.60 11.68
CA HIS A 265 -0.82 -11.35 11.15
C HIS A 265 -1.73 -10.62 12.15
N ASP A 266 -1.15 -10.15 13.23
CA ASP A 266 -1.78 -9.17 14.12
C ASP A 266 -1.60 -7.76 13.54
N ASN A 267 -2.71 -7.12 13.21
CA ASN A 267 -2.68 -5.81 12.54
C ASN A 267 -2.03 -4.73 13.41
N GLU A 268 -2.23 -4.76 14.73
CA GLU A 268 -1.64 -3.78 15.65
C GLU A 268 -0.12 -3.95 15.71
N ALA A 269 0.36 -5.17 15.84
CA ALA A 269 1.79 -5.48 15.81
C ALA A 269 2.45 -5.03 14.50
N ILE A 270 1.78 -5.27 13.35
CA ILE A 270 2.30 -4.83 12.05
C ILE A 270 2.32 -3.30 11.95
N PHE A 271 1.26 -2.59 12.35
CA PHE A 271 1.26 -1.12 12.34
C PHE A 271 2.30 -0.53 13.28
N ASN A 272 2.52 -1.12 14.45
CA ASN A 272 3.58 -0.72 15.34
C ASN A 272 4.96 -0.91 14.68
N TYR A 273 5.18 -2.05 14.04
CA TYR A 273 6.39 -2.31 13.25
C TYR A 273 6.60 -1.28 12.15
N LEU A 274 5.57 -0.96 11.36
CA LEU A 274 5.64 0.02 10.26
C LEU A 274 5.94 1.45 10.75
N ASN A 275 5.50 1.81 11.95
CA ASN A 275 5.69 3.14 12.52
C ASN A 275 6.95 3.29 13.37
N LEU A 276 7.54 2.18 13.82
CA LEU A 276 8.75 2.18 14.63
C LEU A 276 9.97 2.55 13.78
N PHE A 277 10.55 3.71 14.07
CA PHE A 277 11.81 4.13 13.46
C PHE A 277 12.99 3.41 14.10
N GLU A 278 13.88 2.91 13.28
CA GLU A 278 15.11 2.24 13.70
C GLU A 278 16.29 2.93 13.01
N GLY A 279 17.11 3.68 13.76
CA GLY A 279 18.37 4.22 13.26
C GLY A 279 19.46 3.15 13.35
N LYS A 280 20.08 2.86 12.25
CA LYS A 280 21.27 2.00 12.19
C LYS A 280 22.49 2.91 12.30
N ASN A 281 23.11 2.97 13.48
CA ASN A 281 24.31 3.80 13.72
C ASN A 281 25.44 3.34 12.80
N ILE A 282 25.79 4.17 11.85
CA ILE A 282 26.92 3.96 10.92
C ILE A 282 28.25 4.44 11.54
N SER A 283 28.26 4.97 12.76
CA SER A 283 29.49 5.32 13.47
C SER A 283 29.58 4.59 14.80
N LYS A 284 30.41 3.54 14.89
CA LYS A 284 31.21 3.40 16.10
C LYS A 284 32.03 4.68 16.16
N GLN A 285 31.64 5.61 17.00
CA GLN A 285 32.53 6.65 17.47
C GLN A 285 33.67 5.88 18.16
N LEU A 286 34.82 5.76 17.50
CA LEU A 286 36.01 5.24 18.13
C LEU A 286 36.23 6.15 19.34
N SER A 287 36.06 5.59 20.51
CA SER A 287 36.44 6.27 21.74
C SER A 287 37.95 6.53 21.67
N PHE A 288 38.38 7.74 21.94
CA PHE A 288 39.79 8.09 22.05
C PHE A 288 40.55 7.28 23.14
N PHE A 289 39.90 6.32 23.79
CA PHE A 289 40.41 5.49 24.90
C PHE A 289 40.61 4.02 24.55
N ASP A 290 40.43 3.60 23.27
CA ASP A 290 40.64 2.22 22.83
C ASP A 290 42.07 1.94 22.31
N GLU A 291 43.05 2.81 22.59
CA GLU A 291 44.46 2.54 22.41
C GLU A 291 45.19 2.64 23.76
N VAL A 292 45.32 1.50 24.48
CA VAL A 292 46.50 1.13 25.24
C VAL A 292 46.55 -0.39 25.36
#